data_81e85b00c72b0cf01584682f568b4463
#
_entry.id   81e85b00c72b0cf01584682f568b4463
#
_cell.length_a   1.000
_cell.length_b   1.000
_cell.length_c   1.000
_cell.angle_alpha   90.00
_cell.angle_beta   90.00
_cell.angle_gamma   90.00
#
_symmetry.space_group_name_H-M   'P 1'
#
loop_
_entity.id
_entity.type
_entity.pdbx_description
1 polymer ?
#
loop_
_entity_poly.entity_id
_entity_poly.type
_entity_poly.pdbx_seq_one_letter_code
_entity_poly.pdbx_strand_id
1 'polypeptide(L)'
;QFAPAAEKTAPEKEKYALTEGTSYLIKETHSKKAFDIFLDKVTHHCQGFCLSRTNPELIKKQYHLEKTPILWLSDTKDTDTFSSSDLLIIGKVIVDFLTKGQKSIVLLDRLDYLIARHGFDEVLKFIIKVNDKVMVTNAIFLIPVDPALIKPADLSFLEKEMQQFTEGEEHVDLTKDLFDALQFIESSKRLGKHVTFKDIGQKFMITAPTTQKRLQDLHQRGLIHIIKTGRNKLIELTEKAYPLLSKK
;
A
#
# COMPACT_ATOMS: atom_id res chain seq x y z
N GLN A 1 -3.95 33.32 33.67
CA GLN A 1 -3.04 32.68 32.69
C GLN A 1 -3.86 31.73 31.86
N PHE A 2 -4.16 32.13 30.62
CA PHE A 2 -4.86 31.27 29.66
C PHE A 2 -3.82 30.29 29.07
N ALA A 3 -4.05 28.98 29.22
CA ALA A 3 -3.31 27.97 28.52
C ALA A 3 -3.65 28.08 27.01
N PRO A 4 -2.68 27.97 26.10
CA PRO A 4 -2.98 27.96 24.68
C PRO A 4 -3.79 26.70 24.33
N ALA A 5 -4.88 26.90 23.58
CA ALA A 5 -5.68 25.82 23.05
C ALA A 5 -4.79 24.92 22.18
N ALA A 6 -4.78 23.62 22.48
CA ALA A 6 -4.14 22.64 21.63
C ALA A 6 -4.72 22.75 20.21
N GLU A 7 -3.89 23.11 19.26
CA GLU A 7 -4.24 23.04 17.83
C GLU A 7 -4.67 21.61 17.52
N LYS A 8 -5.92 21.46 17.12
CA LYS A 8 -6.42 20.22 16.51
C LYS A 8 -5.70 20.08 15.19
N THR A 9 -4.65 19.27 15.17
CA THR A 9 -4.04 18.81 13.92
C THR A 9 -5.14 18.19 13.06
N ALA A 10 -5.29 18.70 11.83
CA ALA A 10 -6.18 18.10 10.85
C ALA A 10 -5.88 16.60 10.74
N PRO A 11 -6.89 15.71 10.59
CA PRO A 11 -6.63 14.29 10.46
C PRO A 11 -5.67 14.08 9.28
N GLU A 12 -4.53 13.45 9.56
CA GLU A 12 -3.61 13.03 8.50
C GLU A 12 -4.40 12.19 7.52
N LYS A 13 -4.28 12.50 6.22
CA LYS A 13 -4.94 11.72 5.16
C LYS A 13 -4.29 10.36 5.02
N GLU A 14 -5.11 9.34 4.73
CA GLU A 14 -4.61 8.01 4.37
C GLU A 14 -3.56 8.11 3.24
N LYS A 15 -2.41 7.51 3.48
CA LYS A 15 -1.30 7.50 2.54
C LYS A 15 -1.52 6.53 1.38
N TYR A 16 -2.18 5.40 1.66
CA TYR A 16 -2.39 4.33 0.69
C TYR A 16 -3.87 4.17 0.34
N ALA A 17 -4.21 4.30 -0.96
CA ALA A 17 -5.55 4.08 -1.48
C ALA A 17 -5.74 2.60 -1.83
N LEU A 18 -6.27 1.81 -0.90
CA LEU A 18 -6.58 0.40 -1.14
C LEU A 18 -8.08 0.22 -1.35
N THR A 19 -8.44 -0.70 -2.23
CA THR A 19 -9.83 -1.09 -2.48
C THR A 19 -10.28 -2.08 -1.41
N GLU A 20 -11.42 -1.82 -0.78
CA GLU A 20 -12.06 -2.75 0.15
C GLU A 20 -12.49 -4.03 -0.60
N GLY A 21 -12.54 -5.15 0.10
CA GLY A 21 -12.85 -6.45 -0.49
C GLY A 21 -11.71 -7.05 -1.32
N THR A 22 -10.49 -6.56 -1.16
CA THR A 22 -9.35 -6.93 -2.01
C THR A 22 -8.19 -7.49 -1.19
N SER A 23 -7.59 -8.55 -1.72
CA SER A 23 -6.35 -9.14 -1.20
C SER A 23 -5.17 -8.66 -2.04
N TYR A 24 -4.15 -8.13 -1.39
CA TYR A 24 -2.97 -7.56 -2.03
C TYR A 24 -1.73 -8.40 -1.82
N LEU A 25 -1.04 -8.73 -2.91
CA LEU A 25 0.28 -9.32 -2.92
C LEU A 25 1.33 -8.21 -3.01
N ILE A 26 2.20 -8.12 -2.02
CA ILE A 26 3.24 -7.10 -1.93
C ILE A 26 4.60 -7.75 -2.12
N LYS A 27 5.26 -7.50 -3.25
CA LYS A 27 6.58 -8.06 -3.56
C LYS A 27 7.66 -7.22 -2.90
N GLU A 28 8.30 -7.77 -1.89
CA GLU A 28 9.38 -7.10 -1.17
C GLU A 28 10.28 -8.13 -0.45
N THR A 29 11.55 -7.81 -0.29
CA THR A 29 12.50 -8.68 0.42
C THR A 29 12.30 -8.66 1.94
N HIS A 30 11.85 -7.54 2.47
CA HIS A 30 11.60 -7.32 3.90
C HIS A 30 10.23 -6.68 4.04
N SER A 31 9.38 -7.20 4.90
CA SER A 31 7.96 -6.78 5.04
C SER A 31 7.75 -5.35 5.55
N LYS A 32 8.62 -4.43 5.15
CA LYS A 32 8.58 -3.03 5.58
C LYS A 32 7.41 -2.28 4.96
N LYS A 33 7.22 -2.42 3.65
CA LYS A 33 6.15 -1.74 2.91
C LYS A 33 4.77 -2.26 3.36
N ALA A 34 4.63 -3.57 3.55
CA ALA A 34 3.39 -4.17 4.03
C ALA A 34 3.02 -3.68 5.43
N PHE A 35 3.98 -3.57 6.33
CA PHE A 35 3.75 -2.96 7.65
C PHE A 35 3.41 -1.48 7.56
N ASP A 36 4.06 -0.69 6.70
CA ASP A 36 3.74 0.73 6.50
C ASP A 36 2.29 0.91 6.00
N ILE A 37 1.83 0.08 5.05
CA ILE A 37 0.45 0.07 4.57
C ILE A 37 -0.52 -0.33 5.68
N PHE A 38 -0.20 -1.39 6.41
CA PHE A 38 -1.02 -1.89 7.51
C PHE A 38 -1.21 -0.82 8.59
N LEU A 39 -0.12 -0.16 9.00
CA LEU A 39 -0.14 0.93 9.97
C LEU A 39 -0.98 2.11 9.51
N ASP A 40 -0.80 2.53 8.26
CA ASP A 40 -1.60 3.61 7.67
C ASP A 40 -3.10 3.33 7.80
N LYS A 41 -3.54 2.10 7.49
CA LYS A 41 -4.95 1.73 7.61
C LYS A 41 -5.43 1.63 9.04
N VAL A 42 -4.63 1.08 9.96
CA VAL A 42 -4.99 0.96 11.37
C VAL A 42 -5.10 2.34 12.03
N THR A 43 -4.24 3.28 11.70
CA THR A 43 -4.30 4.66 12.19
C THR A 43 -5.51 5.43 11.62
N HIS A 44 -6.04 5.02 10.47
CA HIS A 44 -7.22 5.59 9.82
C HIS A 44 -8.50 4.75 10.01
N HIS A 45 -8.68 4.21 11.24
CA HIS A 45 -9.92 3.57 11.69
C HIS A 45 -10.22 2.17 11.13
N CYS A 46 -9.26 1.48 10.51
CA CYS A 46 -9.40 0.05 10.25
C CYS A 46 -9.05 -0.78 11.50
N GLN A 47 -9.83 -1.81 11.76
CA GLN A 47 -9.42 -2.82 12.75
C GLN A 47 -8.31 -3.69 12.14
N GLY A 48 -7.16 -3.72 12.80
CA GLY A 48 -6.00 -4.48 12.35
C GLY A 48 -5.91 -5.86 12.99
N PHE A 49 -5.48 -6.86 12.22
CA PHE A 49 -5.04 -8.17 12.71
C PHE A 49 -3.75 -8.56 12.00
N CYS A 50 -2.70 -8.86 12.77
CA CYS A 50 -1.40 -9.21 12.23
C CYS A 50 -1.05 -10.67 12.55
N LEU A 51 -0.53 -11.38 11.56
CA LEU A 51 0.03 -12.72 11.71
C LEU A 51 1.49 -12.66 11.28
N SER A 52 2.42 -13.06 12.16
CA SER A 52 3.87 -13.00 11.84
C SER A 52 4.67 -14.08 12.57
N ARG A 53 5.85 -14.38 12.01
CA ARG A 53 6.88 -15.21 12.69
C ARG A 53 7.69 -14.42 13.71
N THR A 54 7.66 -13.11 13.65
CA THR A 54 8.33 -12.24 14.61
C THR A 54 7.56 -12.24 15.93
N ASN A 55 8.29 -12.24 17.04
CA ASN A 55 7.68 -12.20 18.37
C ASN A 55 6.72 -11.00 18.49
N PRO A 56 5.46 -11.20 18.96
CA PRO A 56 4.46 -10.15 19.07
C PRO A 56 4.91 -8.90 19.83
N GLU A 57 5.66 -9.07 20.92
CA GLU A 57 6.14 -7.94 21.73
C GLU A 57 7.16 -7.08 20.98
N LEU A 58 7.97 -7.69 20.11
CA LEU A 58 8.88 -6.94 19.23
C LEU A 58 8.10 -6.13 18.20
N ILE A 59 7.07 -6.72 17.58
CA ILE A 59 6.20 -6.03 16.61
C ILE A 59 5.48 -4.87 17.28
N LYS A 60 4.85 -5.10 18.44
CA LYS A 60 4.16 -4.05 19.20
C LYS A 60 5.09 -2.88 19.50
N LYS A 61 6.29 -3.16 20.00
CA LYS A 61 7.29 -2.15 20.33
C LYS A 61 7.81 -1.40 19.10
N GLN A 62 8.06 -2.12 18.00
CA GLN A 62 8.62 -1.54 16.78
C GLN A 62 7.61 -0.65 16.04
N TYR A 63 6.34 -1.06 16.01
CA TYR A 63 5.29 -0.43 15.21
C TYR A 63 4.20 0.25 16.04
N HIS A 64 4.35 0.34 17.38
CA HIS A 64 3.38 0.94 18.31
C HIS A 64 1.97 0.35 18.19
N LEU A 65 1.87 -0.97 18.05
CA LEU A 65 0.63 -1.73 17.82
C LEU A 65 0.07 -2.36 19.11
N GLU A 66 0.00 -1.61 20.21
CA GLU A 66 -0.42 -2.14 21.54
C GLU A 66 -1.84 -2.73 21.54
N LYS A 67 -2.75 -2.18 20.75
CA LYS A 67 -4.17 -2.59 20.70
C LYS A 67 -4.48 -3.58 19.59
N THR A 68 -3.54 -3.83 18.68
CA THR A 68 -3.73 -4.71 17.54
C THR A 68 -3.48 -6.16 17.96
N PRO A 69 -4.42 -7.09 17.77
CA PRO A 69 -4.19 -8.50 18.00
C PRO A 69 -3.13 -9.03 17.03
N ILE A 70 -2.18 -9.80 17.57
CA ILE A 70 -1.10 -10.42 16.81
C ILE A 70 -1.11 -11.92 17.08
N LEU A 71 -1.23 -12.73 16.03
CA LEU A 71 -1.04 -14.17 16.08
C LEU A 71 0.42 -14.49 15.76
N TRP A 72 1.10 -15.12 16.69
CA TRP A 72 2.45 -15.60 16.45
C TRP A 72 2.42 -16.91 15.67
N LEU A 73 3.02 -16.95 14.47
CA LEU A 73 3.15 -18.16 13.66
C LEU A 73 4.22 -19.09 14.28
N SER A 74 3.86 -19.79 15.34
CA SER A 74 4.75 -20.64 16.11
C SER A 74 4.01 -21.85 16.67
N ASP A 75 4.73 -22.95 16.85
CA ASP A 75 4.26 -24.14 17.58
C ASP A 75 4.59 -24.08 19.07
N THR A 76 5.22 -23.01 19.51
CA THR A 76 5.54 -22.84 20.94
C THR A 76 4.24 -22.72 21.73
N LYS A 77 4.00 -23.65 22.61
CA LYS A 77 2.88 -23.61 23.56
C LYS A 77 3.30 -22.75 24.76
N ASP A 78 3.28 -21.45 24.56
CA ASP A 78 3.40 -20.49 25.65
C ASP A 78 1.99 -20.10 26.09
N THR A 79 1.69 -20.23 27.36
CA THR A 79 0.34 -19.99 27.90
C THR A 79 -0.15 -18.57 27.75
N ASP A 80 0.77 -17.62 27.58
CA ASP A 80 0.46 -16.20 27.50
C ASP A 80 0.49 -15.64 26.06
N THR A 81 0.88 -16.47 25.07
CA THR A 81 1.02 -16.00 23.68
C THR A 81 0.04 -16.74 22.77
N PHE A 82 -0.82 -15.98 22.09
CA PHE A 82 -1.68 -16.52 21.05
C PHE A 82 -0.81 -16.94 19.85
N SER A 83 -0.57 -18.23 19.71
CA SER A 83 0.31 -18.78 18.69
C SER A 83 -0.30 -20.00 17.99
N SER A 84 -0.08 -20.10 16.70
CA SER A 84 -0.39 -21.28 15.89
C SER A 84 0.37 -21.26 14.59
N SER A 85 0.67 -22.43 14.05
CA SER A 85 1.11 -22.64 12.68
C SER A 85 0.18 -23.57 11.90
N ASP A 86 -0.93 -23.97 12.49
CA ASP A 86 -1.96 -24.80 11.85
C ASP A 86 -2.86 -23.93 10.94
N LEU A 87 -2.92 -24.27 9.66
CA LEU A 87 -3.70 -23.50 8.66
C LEU A 87 -5.21 -23.48 8.96
N LEU A 88 -5.76 -24.52 9.55
CA LEU A 88 -7.19 -24.55 9.91
C LEU A 88 -7.48 -23.59 11.05
N ILE A 89 -6.62 -23.55 12.06
CA ILE A 89 -6.74 -22.61 13.18
C ILE A 89 -6.54 -21.18 12.70
N ILE A 90 -5.49 -20.93 11.91
CA ILE A 90 -5.21 -19.61 11.33
C ILE A 90 -6.40 -19.13 10.50
N GLY A 91 -6.91 -19.99 9.60
CA GLY A 91 -8.05 -19.66 8.76
C GLY A 91 -9.31 -19.34 9.54
N LYS A 92 -9.62 -20.14 10.58
CA LYS A 92 -10.76 -19.89 11.46
C LYS A 92 -10.65 -18.54 12.17
N VAL A 93 -9.49 -18.23 12.73
CA VAL A 93 -9.26 -16.99 13.46
C VAL A 93 -9.36 -15.77 12.54
N ILE A 94 -8.81 -15.84 11.32
CA ILE A 94 -8.97 -14.78 10.32
C ILE A 94 -10.45 -14.59 9.99
N VAL A 95 -11.17 -15.67 9.67
CA VAL A 95 -12.60 -15.60 9.33
C VAL A 95 -13.43 -15.03 10.48
N ASP A 96 -13.20 -15.48 11.71
CA ASP A 96 -13.87 -14.96 12.90
C ASP A 96 -13.59 -13.47 13.12
N PHE A 97 -12.37 -13.01 12.84
CA PHE A 97 -12.01 -11.60 12.89
C PHE A 97 -12.76 -10.80 11.82
N LEU A 98 -12.75 -11.26 10.56
CA LEU A 98 -13.38 -10.57 9.44
C LEU A 98 -14.91 -10.49 9.56
N THR A 99 -15.55 -11.42 10.27
CA THR A 99 -17.01 -11.45 10.44
C THR A 99 -17.54 -10.48 11.50
N LYS A 100 -16.68 -9.88 12.30
CA LYS A 100 -17.09 -8.95 13.37
C LYS A 100 -17.54 -7.56 12.88
N GLY A 101 -17.61 -7.34 11.58
CA GLY A 101 -18.50 -6.36 10.96
C GLY A 101 -18.01 -4.91 10.85
N GLN A 102 -16.71 -4.63 10.93
CA GLN A 102 -16.18 -3.29 10.72
C GLN A 102 -15.09 -3.30 9.64
N LYS A 103 -14.73 -2.12 9.12
CA LYS A 103 -13.57 -1.98 8.22
C LYS A 103 -12.37 -2.65 8.85
N SER A 104 -11.86 -3.68 8.21
CA SER A 104 -10.80 -4.51 8.77
C SER A 104 -9.67 -4.73 7.77
N ILE A 105 -8.46 -4.84 8.32
CA ILE A 105 -7.28 -5.17 7.56
C ILE A 105 -6.51 -6.30 8.26
N VAL A 106 -6.12 -7.29 7.48
CA VAL A 106 -5.31 -8.43 7.95
C VAL A 106 -3.96 -8.40 7.25
N LEU A 107 -2.89 -8.53 8.00
CA LEU A 107 -1.53 -8.71 7.48
C LEU A 107 -1.05 -10.12 7.80
N LEU A 108 -0.76 -10.92 6.78
CA LEU A 108 -0.12 -12.23 6.90
C LEU A 108 1.34 -12.10 6.46
N ASP A 109 2.22 -11.85 7.41
CA ASP A 109 3.66 -11.80 7.21
C ASP A 109 4.27 -13.21 7.27
N ARG A 110 5.26 -13.49 6.41
CA ARG A 110 5.99 -14.75 6.34
C ARG A 110 5.18 -15.92 5.76
N LEU A 111 4.52 -15.68 4.60
CA LEU A 111 3.87 -16.73 3.82
C LEU A 111 4.84 -17.87 3.44
N ASP A 112 6.12 -17.55 3.18
CA ASP A 112 7.20 -18.49 2.90
C ASP A 112 7.33 -19.57 4.00
N TYR A 113 7.18 -19.18 5.25
CA TYR A 113 7.20 -20.13 6.37
C TYR A 113 6.01 -21.11 6.30
N LEU A 114 4.81 -20.63 6.01
CA LEU A 114 3.64 -21.52 5.87
C LEU A 114 3.79 -22.45 4.67
N ILE A 115 4.31 -21.97 3.55
CA ILE A 115 4.59 -22.78 2.37
C ILE A 115 5.64 -23.88 2.69
N ALA A 116 6.72 -23.52 3.37
CA ALA A 116 7.75 -24.48 3.75
C ALA A 116 7.22 -25.56 4.69
N ARG A 117 6.21 -25.24 5.52
CA ARG A 117 5.64 -26.17 6.50
C ARG A 117 4.55 -27.07 5.94
N HIS A 118 3.64 -26.53 5.12
CA HIS A 118 2.42 -27.21 4.67
C HIS A 118 2.43 -27.58 3.19
N GLY A 119 3.41 -27.05 2.43
CA GLY A 119 3.40 -27.12 0.98
C GLY A 119 2.54 -26.03 0.34
N PHE A 120 2.87 -25.71 -0.91
CA PHE A 120 2.21 -24.62 -1.63
C PHE A 120 0.72 -24.85 -1.85
N ASP A 121 0.33 -26.07 -2.25
CA ASP A 121 -1.07 -26.38 -2.59
C ASP A 121 -2.03 -26.15 -1.41
N GLU A 122 -1.64 -26.57 -0.21
CA GLU A 122 -2.48 -26.37 0.99
C GLU A 122 -2.53 -24.89 1.39
N VAL A 123 -1.44 -24.16 1.26
CA VAL A 123 -1.40 -22.73 1.51
C VAL A 123 -2.22 -21.96 0.47
N LEU A 124 -2.18 -22.35 -0.80
CA LEU A 124 -3.00 -21.76 -1.85
C LEU A 124 -4.51 -21.96 -1.58
N LYS A 125 -4.92 -23.18 -1.22
CA LYS A 125 -6.31 -23.46 -0.82
C LYS A 125 -6.75 -22.62 0.37
N PHE A 126 -5.87 -22.44 1.34
CA PHE A 126 -6.11 -21.57 2.48
C PHE A 126 -6.30 -20.11 2.06
N ILE A 127 -5.41 -19.58 1.19
CA ILE A 127 -5.50 -18.20 0.67
C ILE A 127 -6.82 -17.98 -0.08
N ILE A 128 -7.22 -18.92 -0.98
CA ILE A 128 -8.47 -18.82 -1.73
C ILE A 128 -9.68 -18.70 -0.77
N LYS A 129 -9.75 -19.55 0.26
CA LYS A 129 -10.83 -19.46 1.26
C LYS A 129 -10.85 -18.15 2.02
N VAL A 130 -9.69 -17.59 2.35
CA VAL A 130 -9.60 -16.28 3.01
C VAL A 130 -10.02 -15.17 2.04
N ASN A 131 -9.61 -15.23 0.77
CA ASN A 131 -9.98 -14.27 -0.27
C ASN A 131 -11.50 -14.20 -0.46
N ASP A 132 -12.19 -15.35 -0.54
CA ASP A 132 -13.66 -15.38 -0.62
C ASP A 132 -14.29 -14.60 0.55
N LYS A 133 -13.73 -14.74 1.75
CA LYS A 133 -14.24 -14.04 2.93
C LYS A 133 -13.92 -12.56 2.91
N VAL A 134 -12.72 -12.18 2.47
CA VAL A 134 -12.28 -10.79 2.31
C VAL A 134 -13.24 -10.04 1.38
N MET A 135 -13.58 -10.65 0.22
CA MET A 135 -14.51 -10.05 -0.76
C MET A 135 -15.90 -9.79 -0.15
N VAL A 136 -16.45 -10.76 0.60
CA VAL A 136 -17.80 -10.66 1.18
C VAL A 136 -17.86 -9.67 2.34
N THR A 137 -16.75 -9.49 3.09
CA THR A 137 -16.70 -8.61 4.27
C THR A 137 -16.16 -7.22 3.97
N ASN A 138 -15.81 -6.91 2.71
CA ASN A 138 -15.17 -5.67 2.31
C ASN A 138 -13.88 -5.36 3.11
N ALA A 139 -13.19 -6.40 3.55
CA ALA A 139 -11.92 -6.28 4.27
C ALA A 139 -10.75 -6.08 3.31
N ILE A 140 -9.57 -5.81 3.87
CA ILE A 140 -8.31 -5.76 3.13
C ILE A 140 -7.40 -6.86 3.67
N PHE A 141 -6.77 -7.62 2.78
CA PHE A 141 -5.81 -8.66 3.15
C PHE A 141 -4.47 -8.39 2.49
N LEU A 142 -3.40 -8.28 3.29
CA LEU A 142 -2.05 -7.99 2.83
C LEU A 142 -1.15 -9.21 3.01
N ILE A 143 -0.48 -9.62 1.95
CA ILE A 143 0.52 -10.69 1.99
C ILE A 143 1.82 -10.19 1.35
N PRO A 144 2.83 -9.83 2.16
CA PRO A 144 4.18 -9.60 1.66
C PRO A 144 4.84 -10.92 1.28
N VAL A 145 5.55 -10.92 0.16
CA VAL A 145 6.32 -12.06 -0.32
C VAL A 145 7.68 -11.60 -0.86
N ASP A 146 8.71 -12.36 -0.54
CA ASP A 146 9.99 -12.25 -1.24
C ASP A 146 9.97 -13.17 -2.47
N PRO A 147 10.00 -12.62 -3.69
CA PRO A 147 9.99 -13.43 -4.91
C PRO A 147 11.15 -14.43 -5.01
N ALA A 148 12.27 -14.17 -4.31
CA ALA A 148 13.41 -15.06 -4.29
C ALA A 148 13.17 -16.35 -3.46
N LEU A 149 12.20 -16.32 -2.54
CA LEU A 149 11.88 -17.45 -1.65
C LEU A 149 10.72 -18.33 -2.17
N ILE A 150 10.06 -17.92 -3.25
CA ILE A 150 8.91 -18.63 -3.83
C ILE A 150 9.25 -19.09 -5.25
N LYS A 151 8.87 -20.32 -5.60
CA LYS A 151 9.06 -20.80 -6.97
C LYS A 151 8.30 -19.93 -7.97
N PRO A 152 8.84 -19.60 -9.15
CA PRO A 152 8.18 -18.73 -10.12
C PRO A 152 6.76 -19.19 -10.52
N ALA A 153 6.54 -20.50 -10.63
CA ALA A 153 5.21 -21.06 -10.92
C ALA A 153 4.22 -20.77 -9.79
N ASP A 154 4.64 -20.98 -8.54
CA ASP A 154 3.81 -20.77 -7.35
C ASP A 154 3.49 -19.27 -7.19
N LEU A 155 4.47 -18.41 -7.43
CA LEU A 155 4.27 -16.96 -7.42
C LEU A 155 3.24 -16.52 -8.47
N SER A 156 3.29 -17.11 -9.67
CA SER A 156 2.31 -16.83 -10.74
C SER A 156 0.88 -17.20 -10.36
N PHE A 157 0.67 -18.23 -9.52
CA PHE A 157 -0.66 -18.55 -8.98
C PHE A 157 -1.12 -17.49 -7.97
N LEU A 158 -0.25 -17.06 -7.06
CA LEU A 158 -0.57 -15.99 -6.11
C LEU A 158 -0.93 -14.69 -6.82
N GLU A 159 -0.21 -14.35 -7.90
CA GLU A 159 -0.49 -13.16 -8.73
C GLU A 159 -1.83 -13.20 -9.46
N LYS A 160 -2.39 -14.39 -9.71
CA LYS A 160 -3.73 -14.55 -10.29
C LYS A 160 -4.84 -14.45 -9.24
N GLU A 161 -4.56 -14.90 -8.03
CA GLU A 161 -5.53 -14.93 -6.93
C GLU A 161 -5.60 -13.60 -6.17
N MET A 162 -4.59 -12.74 -6.31
CA MET A 162 -4.45 -11.51 -5.55
C MET A 162 -4.08 -10.34 -6.45
N GLN A 163 -4.52 -9.15 -6.08
CA GLN A 163 -4.08 -7.94 -6.75
C GLN A 163 -2.63 -7.62 -6.36
N GLN A 164 -1.75 -7.43 -7.35
CA GLN A 164 -0.41 -6.96 -7.07
C GLN A 164 -0.48 -5.51 -6.58
N PHE A 165 0.11 -5.26 -5.41
CA PHE A 165 0.27 -3.88 -4.95
C PHE A 165 1.29 -3.16 -5.84
N THR A 166 0.89 -2.04 -6.43
CA THR A 166 1.76 -1.17 -7.21
C THR A 166 1.96 0.16 -6.48
N GLU A 167 3.15 0.72 -6.55
CA GLU A 167 3.47 1.99 -5.87
C GLU A 167 2.60 3.19 -6.31
N GLY A 168 1.77 3.04 -7.34
CA GLY A 168 0.79 4.03 -7.77
C GLY A 168 -0.50 4.08 -6.94
N GLU A 169 -0.68 3.15 -5.99
CA GLU A 169 -1.80 3.13 -5.03
C GLU A 169 -1.54 4.00 -3.78
N GLU A 170 -0.36 4.64 -3.69
CA GLU A 170 -0.17 5.73 -2.74
C GLU A 170 -1.15 6.86 -3.09
N HIS A 171 -1.91 7.34 -2.10
CA HIS A 171 -2.71 8.55 -2.25
C HIS A 171 -1.73 9.71 -2.46
N VAL A 172 -1.35 9.96 -3.71
CA VAL A 172 -0.69 11.19 -4.06
C VAL A 172 -1.77 12.25 -4.00
N ASP A 173 -1.84 12.98 -2.88
CA ASP A 173 -2.76 14.13 -2.74
C ASP A 173 -2.34 15.21 -3.72
N LEU A 174 -2.81 15.07 -4.95
CA LEU A 174 -2.62 16.06 -6.00
C LEU A 174 -3.66 17.16 -5.79
N THR A 175 -3.19 18.35 -5.45
CA THR A 175 -4.05 19.52 -5.59
C THR A 175 -4.56 19.58 -7.03
N LYS A 176 -5.73 20.15 -7.24
CA LYS A 176 -6.31 20.31 -8.58
C LYS A 176 -5.30 20.88 -9.58
N ASP A 177 -4.54 21.86 -9.15
CA ASP A 177 -3.50 22.52 -9.95
C ASP A 177 -2.38 21.58 -10.41
N LEU A 178 -1.95 20.66 -9.57
CA LEU A 178 -0.92 19.66 -9.91
C LEU A 178 -1.49 18.58 -10.85
N PHE A 179 -2.74 18.16 -10.59
CA PHE A 179 -3.45 17.22 -11.45
C PHE A 179 -3.65 17.78 -12.86
N ASP A 180 -4.13 19.02 -12.97
CA ASP A 180 -4.33 19.70 -14.24
C ASP A 180 -3.00 19.83 -15.02
N ALA A 181 -1.88 20.08 -14.32
CA ALA A 181 -0.56 20.12 -14.93
C ALA A 181 -0.15 18.74 -15.50
N LEU A 182 -0.35 17.65 -14.77
CA LEU A 182 -0.08 16.30 -15.28
C LEU A 182 -0.96 15.96 -16.49
N GLN A 183 -2.23 16.29 -16.45
CA GLN A 183 -3.17 16.06 -17.54
C GLN A 183 -2.77 16.84 -18.81
N PHE A 184 -2.28 18.06 -18.66
CA PHE A 184 -1.76 18.84 -19.77
C PHE A 184 -0.48 18.22 -20.37
N ILE A 185 0.43 17.73 -19.53
CA ILE A 185 1.65 17.06 -20.00
C ILE A 185 1.29 15.78 -20.76
N GLU A 186 0.36 14.98 -20.25
CA GLU A 186 -0.10 13.76 -20.91
C GLU A 186 -0.75 14.04 -22.27
N SER A 187 -1.70 14.96 -22.32
CA SER A 187 -2.40 15.31 -23.55
C SER A 187 -1.45 15.88 -24.62
N SER A 188 -0.45 16.67 -24.20
CA SER A 188 0.58 17.16 -25.10
C SER A 188 1.47 16.05 -25.64
N LYS A 189 1.85 15.08 -24.82
CA LYS A 189 2.63 13.91 -25.23
C LYS A 189 1.87 13.05 -26.25
N ARG A 190 0.56 12.85 -26.07
CA ARG A 190 -0.30 12.13 -27.03
C ARG A 190 -0.34 12.83 -28.41
N LEU A 191 -0.16 14.16 -28.42
CA LEU A 191 -0.07 14.97 -29.64
C LEU A 191 1.37 15.09 -30.22
N GLY A 192 2.32 14.31 -29.68
CA GLY A 192 3.73 14.34 -30.10
C GLY A 192 4.48 15.61 -29.71
N LYS A 193 3.97 16.41 -28.75
CA LYS A 193 4.59 17.64 -28.29
C LYS A 193 5.34 17.44 -26.98
N HIS A 194 6.56 17.96 -26.90
CA HIS A 194 7.33 18.07 -25.71
C HIS A 194 6.89 19.31 -24.89
N VAL A 195 6.67 19.15 -23.59
CA VAL A 195 6.25 20.24 -22.72
C VAL A 195 7.45 20.81 -22.00
N THR A 196 7.54 22.14 -21.97
CA THR A 196 8.57 22.89 -21.24
C THR A 196 7.96 23.65 -20.05
N PHE A 197 8.83 24.19 -19.17
CA PHE A 197 8.40 25.08 -18.08
C PHE A 197 7.60 26.28 -18.59
N LYS A 198 7.99 26.85 -19.74
CA LYS A 198 7.32 27.99 -20.36
C LYS A 198 5.89 27.63 -20.81
N ASP A 199 5.70 26.43 -21.36
CA ASP A 199 4.38 25.98 -21.83
C ASP A 199 3.40 25.82 -20.67
N ILE A 200 3.87 25.29 -19.51
CA ILE A 200 3.06 25.21 -18.28
C ILE A 200 2.70 26.62 -17.78
N GLY A 201 3.67 27.52 -17.70
CA GLY A 201 3.41 28.90 -17.29
C GLY A 201 2.38 29.61 -18.14
N GLN A 202 2.46 29.46 -19.47
CA GLN A 202 1.53 30.03 -20.44
C GLN A 202 0.14 29.35 -20.34
N LYS A 203 0.09 28.03 -20.29
CA LYS A 203 -1.17 27.28 -20.23
C LYS A 203 -2.02 27.65 -19.04
N PHE A 204 -1.39 27.79 -17.86
CA PHE A 204 -2.09 28.06 -16.61
C PHE A 204 -2.04 29.53 -16.18
N MET A 205 -1.47 30.39 -17.01
CA MET A 205 -1.33 31.84 -16.74
C MET A 205 -0.69 32.13 -15.36
N ILE A 206 0.36 31.38 -15.03
CA ILE A 206 1.09 31.48 -13.76
C ILE A 206 2.51 31.98 -13.99
N THR A 207 3.07 32.60 -12.92
CA THR A 207 4.42 33.15 -12.97
C THR A 207 5.50 32.06 -13.02
N ALA A 208 6.69 32.39 -13.49
CA ALA A 208 7.81 31.46 -13.55
C ALA A 208 8.18 30.84 -12.18
N PRO A 209 8.21 31.57 -11.06
CA PRO A 209 8.43 31.00 -9.74
C PRO A 209 7.34 29.99 -9.34
N THR A 210 6.07 30.30 -9.62
CA THR A 210 4.94 29.39 -9.33
C THR A 210 5.02 28.13 -10.18
N THR A 211 5.34 28.25 -11.46
CA THR A 211 5.58 27.11 -12.34
C THR A 211 6.70 26.22 -11.81
N GLN A 212 7.82 26.84 -11.42
CA GLN A 212 8.96 26.09 -10.87
C GLN A 212 8.56 25.32 -9.60
N LYS A 213 7.85 25.96 -8.68
CA LYS A 213 7.39 25.33 -7.43
C LYS A 213 6.50 24.11 -7.70
N ARG A 214 5.48 24.25 -8.60
CA ARG A 214 4.57 23.16 -8.97
C ARG A 214 5.31 21.99 -9.61
N LEU A 215 6.19 22.26 -10.56
CA LEU A 215 6.94 21.21 -11.24
C LEU A 215 7.98 20.56 -10.34
N GLN A 216 8.54 21.28 -9.39
CA GLN A 216 9.46 20.75 -8.40
C GLN A 216 8.72 19.83 -7.40
N ASP A 217 7.50 20.18 -7.00
CA ASP A 217 6.62 19.32 -6.17
C ASP A 217 6.27 18.01 -6.92
N LEU A 218 5.84 18.09 -8.18
CA LEU A 218 5.59 16.89 -9.01
C LEU A 218 6.84 16.02 -9.19
N HIS A 219 8.01 16.64 -9.34
CA HIS A 219 9.28 15.92 -9.46
C HIS A 219 9.69 15.23 -8.15
N GLN A 220 9.54 15.91 -7.00
CA GLN A 220 9.81 15.34 -5.67
C GLN A 220 8.89 14.15 -5.35
N ARG A 221 7.64 14.18 -5.83
CA ARG A 221 6.70 13.07 -5.73
C ARG A 221 6.98 11.94 -6.74
N GLY A 222 7.99 12.11 -7.60
CA GLY A 222 8.37 11.13 -8.61
C GLY A 222 7.35 10.97 -9.75
N LEU A 223 6.50 11.98 -10.01
CA LEU A 223 5.46 11.93 -11.04
C LEU A 223 5.96 12.45 -12.41
N ILE A 224 7.01 13.25 -12.41
CA ILE A 224 7.64 13.77 -13.61
C ILE A 224 9.16 13.67 -13.56
N HIS A 225 9.77 13.55 -14.73
CA HIS A 225 11.20 13.79 -14.93
C HIS A 225 11.42 15.16 -15.54
N ILE A 226 12.45 15.87 -15.09
CA ILE A 226 12.89 17.14 -15.63
C ILE A 226 14.23 16.91 -16.37
N ILE A 227 14.19 16.93 -17.69
CA ILE A 227 15.34 16.65 -18.56
C ILE A 227 15.90 17.98 -19.07
N LYS A 228 17.17 18.26 -18.80
CA LYS A 228 17.85 19.43 -19.35
C LYS A 228 18.27 19.15 -20.81
N THR A 229 17.75 19.92 -21.76
CA THR A 229 18.12 19.86 -23.17
C THR A 229 18.61 21.24 -23.60
N GLY A 230 19.91 21.46 -23.50
CA GLY A 230 20.52 22.78 -23.77
C GLY A 230 20.01 23.87 -22.79
N ARG A 231 19.41 24.94 -23.32
CA ARG A 231 18.81 26.02 -22.53
C ARG A 231 17.39 25.71 -22.03
N ASN A 232 16.77 24.65 -22.53
CA ASN A 232 15.40 24.28 -22.18
C ASN A 232 15.38 23.14 -21.20
N LYS A 233 14.32 23.09 -20.35
CA LYS A 233 13.98 21.98 -19.50
C LYS A 233 12.71 21.32 -20.03
N LEU A 234 12.82 20.08 -20.48
CA LEU A 234 11.70 19.26 -20.92
C LEU A 234 11.10 18.52 -19.72
N ILE A 235 9.81 18.28 -19.78
CA ILE A 235 9.06 17.60 -18.72
C ILE A 235 8.47 16.32 -19.32
N GLU A 236 8.72 15.19 -18.67
CA GLU A 236 8.17 13.90 -19.04
C GLU A 236 7.46 13.25 -17.86
N LEU A 237 6.36 12.55 -18.13
CA LEU A 237 5.66 11.77 -17.12
C LEU A 237 6.45 10.50 -16.78
N THR A 238 6.46 10.14 -15.51
CA THR A 238 6.92 8.83 -15.03
C THR A 238 5.79 7.80 -15.13
N GLU A 239 6.13 6.51 -15.00
CA GLU A 239 5.13 5.44 -14.93
C GLU A 239 4.15 5.60 -13.76
N LYS A 240 4.58 6.21 -12.66
CA LYS A 240 3.74 6.53 -11.49
C LYS A 240 2.61 7.54 -11.78
N ALA A 241 2.74 8.36 -12.79
CA ALA A 241 1.75 9.38 -13.11
C ALA A 241 0.53 8.83 -13.88
N TYR A 242 0.69 7.79 -14.70
CA TYR A 242 -0.37 7.27 -15.56
C TYR A 242 -1.58 6.70 -14.80
N PRO A 243 -1.44 5.93 -13.71
CA PRO A 243 -2.59 5.44 -12.93
C PRO A 243 -3.44 6.58 -12.34
N LEU A 244 -2.81 7.71 -12.00
CA LEU A 244 -3.50 8.88 -11.46
C LEU A 244 -4.35 9.59 -12.52
N LEU A 245 -3.95 9.50 -13.80
CA LEU A 245 -4.64 10.15 -14.94
C LEU A 245 -5.74 9.27 -15.55
N SER A 246 -5.73 7.96 -15.29
CA SER A 246 -6.70 6.98 -15.81
C SER A 246 -7.94 6.78 -14.94
N LYS A 247 -7.95 7.30 -13.70
CA LYS A 247 -9.14 7.28 -12.84
C LYS A 247 -10.10 8.42 -13.28
N LYS A 248 -11.04 8.07 -14.16
CA LYS A 248 -12.25 8.85 -14.45
C LYS A 248 -13.44 8.17 -13.81
#